data_6427d0a24d1917f29458416ef4828372
#
_entry.id   6427d0a24d1917f29458416ef4828372
#
_cell.length_a   1.000
_cell.length_b   1.000
_cell.length_c   1.000
_cell.angle_alpha   90.00
_cell.angle_beta   90.00
_cell.angle_gamma   90.00
#
_symmetry.space_group_name_H-M   'P 1'
#
loop_
_entity.id
_entity.type
_entity.pdbx_description
1 polymer ?
#
loop_
_entity_poly.entity_id
_entity_poly.type
_entity_poly.pdbx_seq_one_letter_code
_entity_poly.pdbx_strand_id
1 'polypeptide(L)'
;MEYPNVTVIGSSGSPSGLETVIVHEVGHNWFYGILGSNEREHAWMDEGINSFNETRYLLTKYGTDKDISLLLGENNLSKRFDLEKFQYKWIDELSYMFLARLGADQPMQCHSNSLTSLNYGAIIYKKTAAAFAMLQSHLGQARFDAAMRMYFDTWKFRHPAPEDLQAVMEKSTGEDLSWFFEEWVQTIKRNNLKLVSTNAKLSQFDNSPGIVVRNVGELSSPARVSGLVGDSTVAVLNLPLMAPGEVAEVPRPPIKVDRWVVD
;
A
#
# COMPACT_ATOMS: atom_id res chain seq x y z
N MET A 1 -4.69 -6.77 20.57
CA MET A 1 -3.65 -7.52 21.34
C MET A 1 -3.84 -9.01 21.10
N GLU A 2 -2.86 -9.60 20.52
CA GLU A 2 -2.83 -10.87 19.77
C GLU A 2 -2.13 -12.01 20.56
N TYR A 3 -2.33 -12.08 21.86
CA TYR A 3 -1.70 -13.12 22.67
C TYR A 3 -2.08 -14.53 22.22
N PRO A 4 -1.17 -15.52 22.31
CA PRO A 4 -1.48 -16.89 21.95
C PRO A 4 -2.74 -17.42 22.67
N ASN A 5 -3.71 -17.86 21.90
CA ASN A 5 -5.02 -18.38 22.37
C ASN A 5 -5.92 -17.36 23.09
N VAL A 6 -5.54 -16.08 23.14
CA VAL A 6 -6.35 -15.02 23.75
C VAL A 6 -6.24 -13.75 22.93
N THR A 7 -7.33 -13.35 22.30
CA THR A 7 -7.43 -12.06 21.61
C THR A 7 -8.12 -11.04 22.50
N VAL A 8 -7.46 -9.91 22.77
CA VAL A 8 -8.02 -8.82 23.58
C VAL A 8 -8.46 -7.69 22.63
N ILE A 9 -9.77 -7.46 22.55
CA ILE A 9 -10.37 -6.46 21.69
C ILE A 9 -10.86 -5.30 22.55
N GLY A 10 -10.35 -4.10 22.24
CA GLY A 10 -10.82 -2.86 22.87
C GLY A 10 -12.19 -2.44 22.34
N SER A 11 -12.91 -1.63 23.13
CA SER A 11 -14.14 -1.00 22.65
C SER A 11 -13.84 0.01 21.53
N SER A 12 -14.61 -0.02 20.47
CA SER A 12 -14.55 0.98 19.40
C SER A 12 -15.78 1.89 19.46
N GLY A 13 -15.63 3.14 19.01
CA GLY A 13 -16.70 4.14 18.97
C GLY A 13 -17.81 3.87 17.95
N SER A 14 -17.63 2.87 17.06
CA SER A 14 -18.61 2.50 16.04
C SER A 14 -18.62 1.00 15.79
N PRO A 15 -19.73 0.42 15.30
CA PRO A 15 -19.78 -1.00 14.92
C PRO A 15 -18.76 -1.39 13.87
N SER A 16 -18.56 -0.55 12.85
CA SER A 16 -17.57 -0.79 11.79
C SER A 16 -16.14 -0.66 12.31
N GLY A 17 -15.86 0.30 13.20
CA GLY A 17 -14.57 0.39 13.88
C GLY A 17 -14.29 -0.84 14.75
N LEU A 18 -15.30 -1.36 15.45
CA LEU A 18 -15.17 -2.61 16.21
C LEU A 18 -14.88 -3.79 15.28
N GLU A 19 -15.57 -3.87 14.14
CA GLU A 19 -15.31 -4.91 13.14
C GLU A 19 -13.87 -4.82 12.61
N THR A 20 -13.38 -3.61 12.32
CA THR A 20 -11.98 -3.41 11.87
C THR A 20 -11.01 -3.99 12.88
N VAL A 21 -11.16 -3.66 14.17
CA VAL A 21 -10.32 -4.22 15.24
C VAL A 21 -10.45 -5.74 15.32
N ILE A 22 -11.66 -6.29 15.23
CA ILE A 22 -11.86 -7.75 15.26
C ILE A 22 -11.12 -8.42 14.09
N VAL A 23 -11.23 -7.88 12.88
CA VAL A 23 -10.56 -8.42 11.69
C VAL A 23 -9.06 -8.37 11.84
N HIS A 24 -8.53 -7.25 12.35
CA HIS A 24 -7.11 -7.08 12.63
C HIS A 24 -6.60 -8.12 13.62
N GLU A 25 -7.20 -8.18 14.80
CA GLU A 25 -6.78 -9.10 15.87
C GLU A 25 -6.94 -10.59 15.49
N VAL A 26 -7.97 -10.93 14.72
CA VAL A 26 -8.14 -12.30 14.19
C VAL A 26 -7.08 -12.60 13.13
N GLY A 27 -6.66 -11.63 12.33
CA GLY A 27 -5.62 -11.77 11.32
C GLY A 27 -4.27 -12.18 11.90
N HIS A 28 -3.97 -11.79 13.14
CA HIS A 28 -2.78 -12.20 13.87
C HIS A 28 -2.70 -13.71 14.16
N ASN A 29 -3.77 -14.48 13.98
CA ASN A 29 -3.64 -15.95 13.98
C ASN A 29 -2.75 -16.45 12.83
N TRP A 30 -2.69 -15.72 11.72
CA TRP A 30 -1.81 -16.00 10.58
C TRP A 30 -0.48 -15.27 10.71
N PHE A 31 -0.51 -13.94 10.84
CA PHE A 31 0.68 -13.09 10.98
C PHE A 31 0.97 -12.94 12.47
N TYR A 32 2.10 -13.39 12.94
CA TYR A 32 2.51 -13.62 14.30
C TYR A 32 2.19 -15.07 14.80
N GLY A 33 0.94 -15.53 14.76
CA GLY A 33 0.57 -16.82 15.35
C GLY A 33 1.13 -18.02 14.58
N ILE A 34 0.88 -18.11 13.28
CA ILE A 34 1.33 -19.23 12.41
C ILE A 34 2.65 -18.85 11.70
N LEU A 35 2.77 -17.63 11.20
CA LEU A 35 3.98 -17.06 10.62
C LEU A 35 4.68 -16.25 11.71
N GLY A 36 5.45 -16.91 12.57
CA GLY A 36 6.03 -16.35 13.79
C GLY A 36 7.24 -15.45 13.55
N SER A 37 7.08 -14.37 12.78
CA SER A 37 8.13 -13.37 12.60
C SER A 37 8.50 -12.67 13.92
N ASN A 38 9.72 -12.13 14.01
CA ASN A 38 10.16 -11.41 15.19
C ASN A 38 9.58 -9.99 15.19
N GLU A 39 8.50 -9.75 15.92
CA GLU A 39 7.80 -8.47 16.01
C GLU A 39 8.65 -7.31 16.55
N ARG A 40 9.72 -7.60 17.28
CA ARG A 40 10.62 -6.56 17.80
C ARG A 40 11.58 -6.05 16.74
N GLU A 41 12.08 -6.96 15.92
CA GLU A 41 13.03 -6.63 14.85
C GLU A 41 12.32 -6.27 13.53
N HIS A 42 11.15 -6.85 13.28
CA HIS A 42 10.43 -6.78 12.02
C HIS A 42 8.92 -6.57 12.22
N ALA A 43 8.54 -5.59 13.05
CA ALA A 43 7.14 -5.33 13.40
C ALA A 43 6.22 -5.16 12.18
N TRP A 44 6.74 -4.69 11.05
CA TRP A 44 6.00 -4.53 9.81
C TRP A 44 5.53 -5.87 9.19
N MET A 45 6.25 -6.98 9.46
CA MET A 45 5.86 -8.31 8.95
C MET A 45 4.65 -8.87 9.68
N ASP A 46 4.47 -8.49 10.91
CA ASP A 46 3.32 -8.81 11.74
C ASP A 46 2.20 -7.78 11.51
N GLU A 47 2.27 -6.65 12.17
CA GLU A 47 1.25 -5.61 12.18
C GLU A 47 0.94 -5.02 10.80
N GLY A 48 1.98 -4.79 10.00
CA GLY A 48 1.84 -4.11 8.72
C GLY A 48 1.21 -4.98 7.64
N ILE A 49 1.65 -6.23 7.50
CA ILE A 49 1.05 -7.17 6.54
C ILE A 49 -0.37 -7.53 6.99
N ASN A 50 -0.61 -7.60 8.29
CA ASN A 50 -1.95 -7.80 8.84
C ASN A 50 -2.87 -6.62 8.51
N SER A 51 -2.42 -5.38 8.69
CA SER A 51 -3.17 -4.17 8.32
C SER A 51 -3.49 -4.09 6.82
N PHE A 52 -2.57 -4.51 5.97
CA PHE A 52 -2.83 -4.63 4.53
C PHE A 52 -4.01 -5.59 4.26
N ASN A 53 -4.04 -6.74 4.92
CA ASN A 53 -5.14 -7.72 4.75
C ASN A 53 -6.44 -7.25 5.40
N GLU A 54 -6.38 -6.53 6.52
CA GLU A 54 -7.53 -5.81 7.10
C GLU A 54 -8.17 -4.87 6.07
N THR A 55 -7.35 -4.01 5.44
CA THR A 55 -7.82 -3.08 4.41
C THR A 55 -8.43 -3.83 3.22
N ARG A 56 -7.82 -4.92 2.75
CA ARG A 56 -8.38 -5.77 1.68
C ARG A 56 -9.75 -6.35 2.06
N TYR A 57 -9.91 -6.82 3.30
CA TYR A 57 -11.19 -7.33 3.80
C TYR A 57 -12.27 -6.22 3.75
N LEU A 58 -11.96 -5.05 4.29
CA LEU A 58 -12.92 -3.94 4.35
C LEU A 58 -13.32 -3.46 2.96
N LEU A 59 -12.37 -3.32 2.03
CA LEU A 59 -12.66 -2.95 0.65
C LEU A 59 -13.48 -4.02 -0.09
N THR A 60 -13.24 -5.30 0.22
CA THR A 60 -14.04 -6.40 -0.37
C THR A 60 -15.47 -6.39 0.15
N LYS A 61 -15.66 -6.15 1.44
CA LYS A 61 -16.98 -6.17 2.08
C LYS A 61 -17.81 -4.92 1.80
N TYR A 62 -17.20 -3.75 1.86
CA TYR A 62 -17.90 -2.46 1.81
C TYR A 62 -17.76 -1.73 0.47
N GLY A 63 -16.87 -2.20 -0.41
CA GLY A 63 -16.57 -1.58 -1.70
C GLY A 63 -15.40 -0.60 -1.63
N THR A 64 -14.77 -0.40 -2.78
CA THR A 64 -13.58 0.46 -2.94
C THR A 64 -13.89 1.94 -2.81
N ASP A 65 -15.14 2.33 -3.00
CA ASP A 65 -15.60 3.73 -2.95
C ASP A 65 -16.11 4.13 -1.57
N LYS A 66 -16.04 3.21 -0.58
CA LYS A 66 -16.46 3.51 0.78
C LYS A 66 -15.60 4.62 1.38
N ASP A 67 -16.25 5.57 1.97
CA ASP A 67 -15.60 6.73 2.60
C ASP A 67 -15.11 6.44 4.03
N ILE A 68 -14.40 7.41 4.60
CA ILE A 68 -13.79 7.31 5.93
C ILE A 68 -14.83 7.15 7.07
N SER A 69 -16.14 7.34 6.79
CA SER A 69 -17.19 7.12 7.79
C SER A 69 -17.21 5.68 8.31
N LEU A 70 -16.62 4.76 7.55
CA LEU A 70 -16.41 3.38 7.99
C LEU A 70 -15.66 3.31 9.33
N LEU A 71 -14.67 4.18 9.58
CA LEU A 71 -13.95 4.24 10.85
C LEU A 71 -14.59 5.19 11.86
N LEU A 72 -14.95 6.38 11.40
CA LEU A 72 -15.34 7.47 12.29
C LEU A 72 -16.81 7.43 12.66
N GLY A 73 -17.60 6.59 11.97
CA GLY A 73 -19.06 6.63 12.03
C GLY A 73 -19.62 7.92 11.39
N GLU A 74 -20.91 7.90 11.10
CA GLU A 74 -21.60 9.11 10.65
C GLU A 74 -21.84 10.04 11.83
N ASN A 75 -21.18 11.20 11.82
CA ASN A 75 -21.34 12.21 12.86
C ASN A 75 -21.29 13.62 12.27
N ASN A 76 -21.68 14.63 13.07
CA ASN A 76 -21.72 16.02 12.62
C ASN A 76 -20.34 16.57 12.25
N LEU A 77 -19.27 16.01 12.81
CA LEU A 77 -17.91 16.45 12.53
C LEU A 77 -17.48 15.97 11.14
N SER A 78 -17.79 14.72 10.79
CA SER A 78 -17.49 14.18 9.45
C SER A 78 -18.19 14.98 8.36
N LYS A 79 -19.45 15.34 8.55
CA LYS A 79 -20.22 16.19 7.62
C LYS A 79 -19.65 17.62 7.54
N ARG A 80 -19.26 18.22 8.68
CA ARG A 80 -18.72 19.59 8.72
C ARG A 80 -17.40 19.74 7.99
N PHE A 81 -16.58 18.70 7.94
CA PHE A 81 -15.27 18.70 7.28
C PHE A 81 -15.30 17.95 5.94
N ASP A 82 -16.47 17.64 5.40
CA ASP A 82 -16.62 16.91 4.13
C ASP A 82 -15.80 15.60 4.11
N LEU A 83 -15.69 14.91 5.24
CA LEU A 83 -14.85 13.70 5.35
C LEU A 83 -15.40 12.54 4.51
N GLU A 84 -16.66 12.58 4.12
CA GLU A 84 -17.28 11.65 3.17
C GLU A 84 -16.65 11.72 1.77
N LYS A 85 -15.88 12.76 1.45
CA LYS A 85 -15.12 12.86 0.20
C LYS A 85 -13.82 12.06 0.23
N PHE A 86 -13.37 11.65 1.43
CA PHE A 86 -12.14 10.86 1.59
C PHE A 86 -12.48 9.39 1.58
N GLN A 87 -11.98 8.66 0.58
CA GLN A 87 -12.16 7.22 0.50
C GLN A 87 -11.33 6.51 1.57
N TYR A 88 -11.89 5.46 2.16
CA TYR A 88 -11.25 4.66 3.20
C TYR A 88 -9.85 4.17 2.78
N LYS A 89 -9.71 3.73 1.53
CA LYS A 89 -8.45 3.22 0.98
C LYS A 89 -7.27 4.21 1.02
N TRP A 90 -7.55 5.53 1.13
CA TRP A 90 -6.49 6.55 1.19
C TRP A 90 -5.95 6.79 2.59
N ILE A 91 -6.55 6.20 3.63
CA ILE A 91 -6.14 6.46 5.02
C ILE A 91 -4.69 6.05 5.24
N ASP A 92 -4.31 4.90 4.72
CA ASP A 92 -2.97 4.36 4.93
C ASP A 92 -1.92 5.28 4.29
N GLU A 93 -2.15 5.70 3.05
CA GLU A 93 -1.26 6.62 2.33
C GLU A 93 -1.20 8.01 2.98
N LEU A 94 -2.35 8.60 3.30
CA LEU A 94 -2.43 9.94 3.88
C LEU A 94 -1.76 10.01 5.26
N SER A 95 -1.92 8.97 6.08
CA SER A 95 -1.31 8.90 7.41
C SER A 95 0.23 8.87 7.31
N TYR A 96 0.78 8.07 6.40
CA TYR A 96 2.21 8.05 6.12
C TYR A 96 2.70 9.37 5.52
N MET A 97 2.01 9.89 4.50
CA MET A 97 2.40 11.11 3.80
C MET A 97 2.49 12.32 4.75
N PHE A 98 1.66 12.37 5.77
CA PHE A 98 1.70 13.44 6.77
C PHE A 98 3.06 13.46 7.49
N LEU A 99 3.54 12.32 8.00
CA LEU A 99 4.83 12.23 8.67
C LEU A 99 6.01 12.43 7.72
N ALA A 100 5.94 11.86 6.52
CA ALA A 100 6.95 12.02 5.50
C ALA A 100 7.14 13.50 5.11
N ARG A 101 6.06 14.28 5.00
CA ARG A 101 6.12 15.71 4.72
C ARG A 101 6.73 16.53 5.85
N LEU A 102 6.57 16.11 7.08
CA LEU A 102 7.19 16.74 8.25
C LEU A 102 8.68 16.35 8.43
N GLY A 103 9.18 15.38 7.64
CA GLY A 103 10.53 14.83 7.84
C GLY A 103 10.69 14.10 9.17
N ALA A 104 9.60 13.53 9.68
CA ALA A 104 9.54 12.85 10.98
C ALA A 104 9.33 11.33 10.85
N ASP A 105 9.34 10.81 9.63
CA ASP A 105 9.19 9.39 9.33
C ASP A 105 10.46 8.59 9.67
N GLN A 106 10.28 7.29 9.86
CA GLN A 106 11.35 6.31 10.14
C GLN A 106 11.24 5.15 9.14
N PRO A 107 12.30 4.33 8.96
CA PRO A 107 12.22 3.13 8.12
C PRO A 107 11.19 2.13 8.65
N MET A 108 10.57 1.35 7.76
CA MET A 108 9.73 0.22 8.17
C MET A 108 10.58 -0.84 8.89
N GLN A 109 11.76 -1.13 8.34
CA GLN A 109 12.72 -2.06 8.91
C GLN A 109 13.58 -1.35 9.96
N CYS A 110 13.13 -1.41 11.20
CA CYS A 110 13.90 -0.99 12.36
C CYS A 110 13.39 -1.70 13.62
N HIS A 111 14.21 -1.74 14.66
CA HIS A 111 13.78 -2.31 15.93
C HIS A 111 12.62 -1.52 16.53
N SER A 112 11.55 -2.19 16.96
CA SER A 112 10.31 -1.56 17.41
C SER A 112 10.50 -0.52 18.54
N ASN A 113 11.46 -0.73 19.43
CA ASN A 113 11.79 0.23 20.51
C ASN A 113 12.43 1.54 20.01
N SER A 114 12.91 1.60 18.76
CA SER A 114 13.48 2.82 18.18
C SER A 114 12.41 3.72 17.54
N LEU A 115 11.20 3.20 17.37
CA LEU A 115 10.08 3.95 16.82
C LEU A 115 9.44 4.86 17.88
N THR A 116 9.09 6.07 17.49
CA THR A 116 8.14 6.87 18.27
C THR A 116 6.74 6.22 18.18
N SER A 117 5.89 6.44 19.18
CA SER A 117 4.50 5.92 19.14
C SER A 117 3.75 6.36 17.89
N LEU A 118 4.01 7.58 17.40
CA LEU A 118 3.41 8.11 16.18
C LEU A 118 3.90 7.36 14.94
N ASN A 119 5.20 7.09 14.86
CA ASN A 119 5.79 6.32 13.76
C ASN A 119 5.39 4.85 13.83
N TYR A 120 5.26 4.28 15.01
CA TYR A 120 4.75 2.90 15.13
C TYR A 120 3.38 2.79 14.41
N GLY A 121 2.45 3.68 14.71
CA GLY A 121 1.14 3.70 14.02
C GLY A 121 1.23 4.01 12.52
N ALA A 122 1.93 5.07 12.15
CA ALA A 122 1.91 5.54 10.76
C ALA A 122 2.86 4.78 9.81
N ILE A 123 3.95 4.21 10.33
CA ILE A 123 4.93 3.51 9.49
C ILE A 123 4.67 2.00 9.51
N ILE A 124 4.60 1.40 10.70
CA ILE A 124 4.46 -0.06 10.79
C ILE A 124 3.10 -0.50 10.24
N TYR A 125 2.01 0.14 10.62
CA TYR A 125 0.69 -0.19 10.11
C TYR A 125 0.43 0.41 8.72
N LYS A 126 0.48 1.73 8.60
CA LYS A 126 -0.09 2.45 7.45
C LYS A 126 0.83 2.49 6.24
N LYS A 127 2.12 2.87 6.40
CA LYS A 127 3.08 2.81 5.29
C LYS A 127 3.22 1.39 4.75
N THR A 128 3.27 0.39 5.63
CA THR A 128 3.38 -1.01 5.21
C THR A 128 2.15 -1.45 4.42
N ALA A 129 0.94 -1.15 4.91
CA ALA A 129 -0.29 -1.49 4.19
C ALA A 129 -0.33 -0.84 2.80
N ALA A 130 0.02 0.45 2.69
CA ALA A 130 0.09 1.16 1.41
C ALA A 130 1.17 0.57 0.48
N ALA A 131 2.36 0.26 1.00
CA ALA A 131 3.45 -0.33 0.23
C ALA A 131 3.07 -1.73 -0.32
N PHE A 132 2.43 -2.57 0.49
CA PHE A 132 1.95 -3.88 0.03
C PHE A 132 0.77 -3.76 -0.95
N ALA A 133 -0.09 -2.76 -0.83
CA ALA A 133 -1.13 -2.48 -1.82
C ALA A 133 -0.53 -2.06 -3.17
N MET A 134 0.52 -1.24 -3.15
CA MET A 134 1.29 -0.88 -4.34
C MET A 134 1.98 -2.10 -4.95
N LEU A 135 2.65 -2.94 -4.16
CA LEU A 135 3.28 -4.18 -4.62
C LEU A 135 2.25 -5.14 -5.22
N GLN A 136 1.07 -5.30 -4.60
CA GLN A 136 -0.03 -6.09 -5.16
C GLN A 136 -0.51 -5.52 -6.50
N SER A 137 -0.63 -4.20 -6.62
CA SER A 137 -1.02 -3.53 -7.87
C SER A 137 0.00 -3.77 -8.98
N HIS A 138 1.29 -3.73 -8.66
CA HIS A 138 2.38 -4.00 -9.59
C HIS A 138 2.37 -5.46 -10.09
N LEU A 139 2.36 -6.40 -9.19
CA LEU A 139 2.39 -7.84 -9.52
C LEU A 139 1.08 -8.34 -10.13
N GLY A 140 -0.01 -7.66 -9.88
CA GLY A 140 -1.37 -8.14 -10.10
C GLY A 140 -1.84 -9.08 -8.98
N GLN A 141 -3.12 -8.98 -8.62
CA GLN A 141 -3.70 -9.68 -7.47
C GLN A 141 -3.45 -11.18 -7.48
N ALA A 142 -3.64 -11.85 -8.62
CA ALA A 142 -3.53 -13.31 -8.71
C ALA A 142 -2.10 -13.81 -8.42
N ARG A 143 -1.08 -13.12 -8.95
CA ARG A 143 0.33 -13.46 -8.73
C ARG A 143 0.76 -13.15 -7.30
N PHE A 144 0.36 -11.99 -6.79
CA PHE A 144 0.60 -11.59 -5.40
C PHE A 144 -0.01 -12.61 -4.43
N ASP A 145 -1.28 -12.97 -4.60
CA ASP A 145 -1.95 -13.94 -3.73
C ASP A 145 -1.34 -15.34 -3.83
N ALA A 146 -0.83 -15.73 -5.00
CA ALA A 146 -0.10 -17.00 -5.15
C ALA A 146 1.22 -16.97 -4.38
N ALA A 147 1.96 -15.85 -4.43
CA ALA A 147 3.20 -15.67 -3.69
C ALA A 147 2.96 -15.69 -2.16
N MET A 148 1.93 -15.01 -1.67
CA MET A 148 1.57 -15.04 -0.25
C MET A 148 1.11 -16.42 0.22
N ARG A 149 0.40 -17.19 -0.59
CA ARG A 149 0.08 -18.58 -0.28
C ARG A 149 1.33 -19.46 -0.23
N MET A 150 2.26 -19.29 -1.16
CA MET A 150 3.55 -20.00 -1.14
C MET A 150 4.36 -19.64 0.11
N TYR A 151 4.37 -18.35 0.51
CA TYR A 151 5.01 -17.91 1.74
C TYR A 151 4.41 -18.59 2.96
N PHE A 152 3.08 -18.59 3.09
CA PHE A 152 2.39 -19.31 4.16
C PHE A 152 2.73 -20.81 4.18
N ASP A 153 2.65 -21.49 3.04
CA ASP A 153 2.91 -22.94 2.97
C ASP A 153 4.36 -23.31 3.28
N THR A 154 5.30 -22.44 2.96
CA THR A 154 6.73 -22.65 3.21
C THR A 154 7.08 -22.38 4.67
N TRP A 155 6.50 -21.35 5.28
CA TRP A 155 6.93 -20.81 6.55
C TRP A 155 5.94 -21.00 7.71
N LYS A 156 4.76 -21.58 7.49
CA LYS A 156 3.81 -21.88 8.59
C LYS A 156 4.47 -22.68 9.71
N PHE A 157 4.23 -22.25 10.94
CA PHE A 157 4.81 -22.77 12.18
C PHE A 157 6.33 -22.65 12.27
N ARG A 158 6.89 -21.62 11.62
CA ARG A 158 8.31 -21.26 11.67
C ARG A 158 8.46 -19.75 11.96
N HIS A 159 9.70 -19.28 11.95
CA HIS A 159 10.07 -17.91 12.28
C HIS A 159 10.73 -17.23 11.06
N PRO A 160 9.94 -16.78 10.07
CA PRO A 160 10.50 -16.14 8.89
C PRO A 160 11.05 -14.74 9.19
N ALA A 161 12.14 -14.38 8.50
CA ALA A 161 12.70 -13.05 8.44
C ALA A 161 12.29 -12.34 7.11
N PRO A 162 12.55 -11.04 6.95
CA PRO A 162 12.26 -10.31 5.71
C PRO A 162 12.84 -10.96 4.45
N GLU A 163 14.06 -11.48 4.54
CA GLU A 163 14.76 -12.13 3.43
C GLU A 163 14.04 -13.42 2.98
N ASP A 164 13.39 -14.11 3.90
CA ASP A 164 12.62 -15.31 3.62
C ASP A 164 11.33 -14.99 2.84
N LEU A 165 10.65 -13.91 3.22
CA LEU A 165 9.50 -13.39 2.49
C LEU A 165 9.91 -12.95 1.08
N GLN A 166 10.99 -12.16 0.96
CA GLN A 166 11.53 -11.72 -0.32
C GLN A 166 11.83 -12.91 -1.22
N ALA A 167 12.63 -13.87 -0.75
CA ALA A 167 13.03 -15.05 -1.53
C ALA A 167 11.82 -15.86 -2.04
N VAL A 168 10.78 -16.01 -1.21
CA VAL A 168 9.55 -16.71 -1.63
C VAL A 168 8.78 -15.90 -2.67
N MET A 169 8.64 -14.59 -2.48
CA MET A 169 7.93 -13.73 -3.42
C MET A 169 8.63 -13.69 -4.77
N GLU A 170 9.95 -13.51 -4.81
CA GLU A 170 10.77 -13.53 -6.03
C GLU A 170 10.70 -14.89 -6.74
N LYS A 171 10.80 -15.99 -5.99
CA LYS A 171 10.65 -17.34 -6.54
C LYS A 171 9.27 -17.58 -7.15
N SER A 172 8.21 -17.07 -6.51
CA SER A 172 6.83 -17.26 -6.98
C SER A 172 6.49 -16.40 -8.18
N THR A 173 7.01 -15.17 -8.22
CA THR A 173 6.69 -14.20 -9.27
C THR A 173 7.67 -14.23 -10.44
N GLY A 174 8.90 -14.69 -10.22
CA GLY A 174 9.98 -14.61 -11.19
C GLY A 174 10.52 -13.20 -11.41
N GLU A 175 10.17 -12.25 -10.52
CA GLU A 175 10.63 -10.86 -10.57
C GLU A 175 11.62 -10.57 -9.45
N ASP A 176 12.62 -9.72 -9.72
CA ASP A 176 13.50 -9.13 -8.72
C ASP A 176 12.72 -8.07 -7.94
N LEU A 177 12.56 -8.28 -6.63
CA LEU A 177 11.85 -7.38 -5.74
C LEU A 177 12.79 -6.63 -4.78
N SER A 178 14.09 -6.62 -5.06
CA SER A 178 15.09 -5.89 -4.25
C SER A 178 14.72 -4.42 -4.09
N TRP A 179 14.19 -3.79 -5.14
CA TRP A 179 13.70 -2.41 -5.09
C TRP A 179 12.65 -2.19 -3.99
N PHE A 180 11.78 -3.18 -3.74
CA PHE A 180 10.76 -3.09 -2.68
C PHE A 180 11.38 -3.32 -1.31
N PHE A 181 12.11 -4.41 -1.13
CA PHE A 181 12.63 -4.81 0.18
C PHE A 181 13.81 -3.93 0.64
N GLU A 182 14.72 -3.52 -0.26
CA GLU A 182 15.89 -2.71 0.11
C GLU A 182 15.60 -1.21 0.12
N GLU A 183 14.75 -0.70 -0.79
CA GLU A 183 14.49 0.72 -0.85
C GLU A 183 13.26 1.12 -0.02
N TRP A 184 12.09 0.52 -0.28
CA TRP A 184 10.84 0.90 0.41
C TRP A 184 10.81 0.48 1.87
N VAL A 185 11.30 -0.73 2.19
CA VAL A 185 11.27 -1.28 3.55
C VAL A 185 12.39 -0.72 4.41
N GLN A 186 13.62 -0.65 3.89
CA GLN A 186 14.80 -0.33 4.70
C GLN A 186 15.11 1.17 4.79
N THR A 187 14.45 2.02 3.99
CA THR A 187 14.81 3.44 3.94
C THR A 187 13.64 4.39 4.21
N ILE A 188 13.97 5.66 4.43
CA ILE A 188 13.02 6.78 4.48
C ILE A 188 12.95 7.54 3.15
N LYS A 189 13.55 7.03 2.09
CA LYS A 189 13.43 7.58 0.75
C LYS A 189 11.98 7.69 0.33
N ARG A 190 11.67 8.61 -0.57
CA ARG A 190 10.30 8.96 -0.94
C ARG A 190 10.00 8.67 -2.38
N ASN A 191 8.82 8.10 -2.59
CA ASN A 191 8.23 8.00 -3.92
C ASN A 191 7.69 9.37 -4.35
N ASN A 192 7.98 9.76 -5.58
CA ASN A 192 7.40 10.96 -6.19
C ASN A 192 7.36 10.81 -7.71
N LEU A 193 6.20 10.49 -8.23
CA LEU A 193 5.96 10.37 -9.65
C LEU A 193 5.31 11.66 -10.17
N LYS A 194 5.81 12.19 -11.25
CA LYS A 194 5.32 13.42 -11.87
C LYS A 194 4.77 13.16 -13.26
N LEU A 195 3.50 13.47 -13.45
CA LEU A 195 2.89 13.54 -14.78
C LEU A 195 3.41 14.78 -15.49
N VAL A 196 4.26 14.57 -16.50
CA VAL A 196 4.95 15.66 -17.23
C VAL A 196 4.07 16.20 -18.36
N SER A 197 3.43 15.27 -19.12
CA SER A 197 2.56 15.62 -20.23
C SER A 197 1.50 14.55 -20.44
N THR A 198 0.34 14.95 -20.92
CA THR A 198 -0.74 14.04 -21.31
C THR A 198 -1.02 14.12 -22.81
N ASN A 199 -0.24 14.90 -23.56
CA ASN A 199 -0.41 15.11 -24.99
C ASN A 199 0.94 15.35 -25.70
N ALA A 200 2.01 14.69 -25.23
CA ALA A 200 3.30 14.72 -25.89
C ALA A 200 3.19 14.02 -27.27
N LYS A 201 3.93 14.54 -28.26
CA LYS A 201 4.11 13.83 -29.53
C LYS A 201 5.23 12.82 -29.34
N LEU A 202 4.89 11.55 -29.34
CA LEU A 202 5.84 10.48 -29.14
C LEU A 202 6.36 9.97 -30.48
N SER A 203 7.58 10.31 -30.86
CA SER A 203 8.19 9.94 -32.14
C SER A 203 8.29 8.42 -32.31
N GLN A 204 8.52 7.69 -31.23
CA GLN A 204 8.57 6.23 -31.20
C GLN A 204 7.19 5.56 -31.44
N PHE A 205 6.10 6.33 -31.45
CA PHE A 205 4.72 5.86 -31.69
C PHE A 205 4.04 6.69 -32.80
N ASP A 206 4.72 6.89 -33.93
CA ASP A 206 4.23 7.61 -35.10
C ASP A 206 3.67 9.02 -34.80
N ASN A 207 4.31 9.72 -33.86
CA ASN A 207 3.89 11.03 -33.33
C ASN A 207 2.47 11.03 -32.73
N SER A 208 1.96 9.88 -32.34
CA SER A 208 0.70 9.76 -31.62
C SER A 208 0.75 10.53 -30.30
N PRO A 209 -0.39 11.07 -29.83
CA PRO A 209 -0.48 11.69 -28.53
C PRO A 209 -0.09 10.68 -27.43
N GLY A 210 0.73 11.11 -26.48
CA GLY A 210 1.22 10.25 -25.42
C GLY A 210 1.23 10.91 -24.06
N ILE A 211 1.37 10.06 -23.06
CA ILE A 211 1.51 10.43 -21.67
C ILE A 211 2.97 10.23 -21.28
N VAL A 212 3.53 11.22 -20.61
CA VAL A 212 4.92 11.20 -20.13
C VAL A 212 4.92 11.32 -18.62
N VAL A 213 5.52 10.36 -17.97
CA VAL A 213 5.71 10.33 -16.51
C VAL A 213 7.20 10.35 -16.20
N ARG A 214 7.60 11.09 -15.19
CA ARG A 214 8.97 11.09 -14.64
C ARG A 214 8.95 10.69 -13.19
N ASN A 215 9.85 9.80 -12.80
CA ASN A 215 10.16 9.58 -11.40
C ASN A 215 11.09 10.70 -10.92
N VAL A 216 10.57 11.61 -10.09
CA VAL A 216 11.32 12.71 -9.46
C VAL A 216 11.60 12.41 -7.99
N GLY A 217 11.26 11.22 -7.53
CA GLY A 217 11.53 10.72 -6.18
C GLY A 217 12.90 10.08 -6.03
N GLU A 218 13.08 9.41 -4.92
CA GLU A 218 14.32 8.76 -4.48
C GLU A 218 14.23 7.23 -4.49
N LEU A 219 13.03 6.71 -4.71
CA LEU A 219 12.73 5.26 -4.75
C LEU A 219 12.47 4.80 -6.17
N SER A 220 12.88 3.57 -6.48
CA SER A 220 12.34 2.85 -7.62
C SER A 220 10.87 2.52 -7.36
N SER A 221 10.00 2.83 -8.31
CA SER A 221 8.55 2.66 -8.14
C SER A 221 7.86 2.26 -9.45
N PRO A 222 6.92 1.33 -9.41
CA PRO A 222 5.99 1.17 -10.51
C PRO A 222 5.11 2.41 -10.60
N ALA A 223 4.76 2.81 -11.81
CA ALA A 223 3.86 3.93 -12.04
C ALA A 223 2.55 3.46 -12.65
N ARG A 224 1.47 4.03 -12.19
CA ARG A 224 0.15 3.80 -12.74
C ARG A 224 -0.48 5.13 -13.10
N VAL A 225 -0.99 5.24 -14.33
CA VAL A 225 -1.68 6.46 -14.78
C VAL A 225 -3.15 6.14 -15.00
N SER A 226 -4.00 6.85 -14.29
CA SER A 226 -5.45 6.69 -14.36
C SER A 226 -6.08 7.86 -15.10
N GLY A 227 -6.93 7.55 -16.10
CA GLY A 227 -7.77 8.52 -16.80
C GLY A 227 -9.15 8.58 -16.18
N LEU A 228 -9.61 9.78 -15.84
CA LEU A 228 -10.85 10.01 -15.10
C LEU A 228 -11.87 10.79 -15.95
N VAL A 229 -13.14 10.43 -15.83
CA VAL A 229 -14.30 11.23 -16.25
C VAL A 229 -15.15 11.49 -15.02
N GLY A 230 -15.22 12.76 -14.61
CA GLY A 230 -15.65 13.07 -13.24
C GLY A 230 -14.77 12.37 -12.23
N ASP A 231 -15.38 11.55 -11.37
CA ASP A 231 -14.66 10.74 -10.36
C ASP A 231 -14.50 9.25 -10.77
N SER A 232 -14.99 8.88 -11.94
CA SER A 232 -14.90 7.50 -12.43
C SER A 232 -13.62 7.26 -13.22
N THR A 233 -12.88 6.21 -12.89
CA THR A 233 -11.74 5.74 -13.67
C THR A 233 -12.22 5.04 -14.94
N VAL A 234 -11.83 5.58 -16.11
CA VAL A 234 -12.21 5.05 -17.43
C VAL A 234 -11.02 4.43 -18.20
N ALA A 235 -9.80 4.70 -17.73
CA ALA A 235 -8.58 4.10 -18.27
C ALA A 235 -7.56 3.88 -17.17
N VAL A 236 -6.77 2.81 -17.29
CA VAL A 236 -5.61 2.54 -16.44
C VAL A 236 -4.45 2.13 -17.34
N LEU A 237 -3.32 2.79 -17.19
CA LEU A 237 -2.06 2.50 -17.87
C LEU A 237 -1.03 2.16 -16.81
N ASN A 238 -0.55 0.93 -16.81
CA ASN A 238 0.55 0.52 -15.95
C ASN A 238 1.85 0.76 -16.69
N LEU A 239 2.77 1.47 -16.06
CA LEU A 239 4.12 1.69 -16.55
C LEU A 239 5.08 0.70 -15.88
N PRO A 240 6.25 0.46 -16.48
CA PRO A 240 7.27 -0.38 -15.85
C PRO A 240 7.76 0.23 -14.54
N LEU A 241 8.52 -0.55 -13.78
CA LEU A 241 9.29 -0.05 -12.66
C LEU A 241 10.22 1.05 -13.14
N MET A 242 10.18 2.21 -12.49
CA MET A 242 10.94 3.40 -12.86
C MET A 242 11.96 3.73 -11.77
N ALA A 243 13.24 3.70 -12.09
CA ALA A 243 14.28 4.18 -11.20
C ALA A 243 14.22 5.71 -11.01
N PRO A 244 14.83 6.27 -9.96
CA PRO A 244 14.94 7.70 -9.77
C PRO A 244 15.50 8.42 -11.00
N GLY A 245 14.81 9.46 -11.45
CA GLY A 245 15.17 10.26 -12.63
C GLY A 245 14.66 9.71 -13.97
N GLU A 246 14.20 8.46 -14.04
CA GLU A 246 13.68 7.88 -15.28
C GLU A 246 12.41 8.55 -15.78
N VAL A 247 12.24 8.46 -17.09
CA VAL A 247 11.07 8.95 -17.83
C VAL A 247 10.46 7.79 -18.58
N ALA A 248 9.17 7.57 -18.39
CA ALA A 248 8.38 6.61 -19.14
C ALA A 248 7.41 7.33 -20.06
N GLU A 249 7.24 6.79 -21.26
CA GLU A 249 6.35 7.30 -22.30
C GLU A 249 5.40 6.19 -22.74
N VAL A 250 4.11 6.48 -22.76
CA VAL A 250 3.08 5.52 -23.21
C VAL A 250 2.09 6.20 -24.14
N PRO A 251 1.59 5.51 -25.19
CA PRO A 251 0.54 6.04 -26.04
C PRO A 251 -0.72 6.36 -25.22
N ARG A 252 -1.30 7.52 -25.47
CA ARG A 252 -2.58 7.89 -24.87
C ARG A 252 -3.70 7.16 -25.61
N PRO A 253 -4.56 6.39 -24.92
CA PRO A 253 -5.68 5.74 -25.57
C PRO A 253 -6.66 6.78 -26.15
N PRO A 254 -7.33 6.47 -27.29
CA PRO A 254 -8.24 7.39 -27.97
C PRO A 254 -9.62 7.44 -27.31
N ILE A 255 -9.65 7.71 -26.01
CA ILE A 255 -10.87 7.82 -25.21
C ILE A 255 -11.00 9.21 -24.63
N LYS A 256 -12.23 9.62 -24.34
CA LYS A 256 -12.48 10.88 -23.66
C LYS A 256 -12.11 10.74 -22.19
N VAL A 257 -11.24 11.63 -21.70
CA VAL A 257 -10.78 11.71 -20.32
C VAL A 257 -10.78 13.18 -19.94
N ASP A 258 -11.34 13.49 -18.77
CA ASP A 258 -11.36 14.87 -18.26
C ASP A 258 -10.01 15.23 -17.61
N ARG A 259 -9.42 14.28 -16.89
CA ARG A 259 -8.10 14.45 -16.26
C ARG A 259 -7.33 13.13 -16.18
N TRP A 260 -6.01 13.23 -16.23
CA TRP A 260 -5.10 12.14 -15.97
C TRP A 260 -4.43 12.35 -14.61
N VAL A 261 -4.27 11.31 -13.85
CA VAL A 261 -3.54 11.30 -12.57
C VAL A 261 -2.49 10.19 -12.60
N VAL A 262 -1.40 10.39 -11.88
CA VAL A 262 -0.36 9.37 -11.66
C VAL A 262 -0.38 8.96 -10.20
N ASP A 263 -0.35 7.65 -9.99
CA ASP A 263 -0.32 7.00 -8.68
C ASP A 263 1.02 6.27 -8.50
#